data_e27e947c87085a1470d784ad5ee015be
#
_entry.id   e27e947c87085a1470d784ad5ee015be
#
_cell.length_a   1.000
_cell.length_b   1.000
_cell.length_c   1.000
_cell.angle_alpha   90.00
_cell.angle_beta   90.00
_cell.angle_gamma   90.00
#
_symmetry.space_group_name_H-M   'P 1'
#
loop_
_entity.id
_entity.type
_entity.pdbx_description
1 polymer ?
#
loop_
_entity_poly.entity_id
_entity_poly.type
_entity_poly.pdbx_seq_one_letter_code
_entity_poly.pdbx_strand_id
1 'polypeptide(L)'
;MIIDCHGHFTTAPPQLAEWRDRQIAASEGRGPVPDPAELVITDDDLRAAIEGNQLRLMDERGSDLTIFSPRASFMAHHVGDFAVSSVWARICNDLVHRVAGLHPDRFAMGAMLPQSPGVDPATCLPELTRAVEELGAVTVNLNPDPSGGRWTAPPLTDRSWYPLYEAMVAYDIPAMIHVSTSCNPAFHTTGAHYLNADTTAFMQLLQGDLFADFPTLRFVVPHGGGAVPYHWGRFRGLAMALGRPDPEALLDNVFFDTCVYHQPGIDLLTRVVPSRSVLFASEMIGAVRDIDPRTGHHFDDTKRYVDATPHLSDEERAAVYSGNALRVYPRLAARLAAAGR
;
A
#
# COMPACT_ATOMS: atom_id res chain seq x y z
N MET A 1 -15.19 14.77 4.50
CA MET A 1 -13.82 14.24 4.78
C MET A 1 -13.33 13.48 3.57
N ILE A 2 -12.05 13.65 3.20
CA ILE A 2 -11.37 12.92 2.12
C ILE A 2 -10.19 12.18 2.73
N ILE A 3 -10.21 10.84 2.66
CA ILE A 3 -9.18 9.95 3.19
C ILE A 3 -8.43 9.35 2.01
N ASP A 4 -7.15 9.70 1.87
CA ASP A 4 -6.25 9.11 0.89
C ASP A 4 -5.66 7.81 1.47
N CYS A 5 -6.03 6.67 0.89
CA CYS A 5 -5.64 5.36 1.42
C CYS A 5 -4.23 4.90 1.00
N HIS A 6 -3.53 5.66 0.13
CA HIS A 6 -2.26 5.23 -0.45
C HIS A 6 -1.24 6.37 -0.47
N GLY A 7 -0.54 6.53 0.63
CA GLY A 7 0.55 7.48 0.76
C GLY A 7 1.86 6.83 1.20
N HIS A 8 2.98 7.39 0.73
CA HIS A 8 4.31 6.91 1.04
C HIS A 8 5.25 8.01 1.52
N PHE A 9 6.14 7.69 2.46
CA PHE A 9 7.18 8.60 2.92
C PHE A 9 8.32 8.71 1.89
N THR A 10 8.00 9.30 0.73
CA THR A 10 8.93 9.48 -0.40
C THR A 10 9.86 10.66 -0.25
N THR A 11 9.58 11.55 0.68
CA THR A 11 10.33 12.78 0.99
C THR A 11 11.14 12.65 2.29
N ALA A 12 11.38 11.42 2.75
CA ALA A 12 12.18 11.18 3.96
C ALA A 12 13.52 11.90 3.91
N PRO A 13 14.05 12.37 5.05
CA PRO A 13 15.32 13.02 5.13
C PRO A 13 16.46 12.20 4.50
N PRO A 14 17.47 12.85 3.86
CA PRO A 14 18.50 12.16 3.10
C PRO A 14 19.33 11.18 3.95
N GLN A 15 19.47 11.43 5.25
CA GLN A 15 20.14 10.54 6.20
C GLN A 15 19.60 9.11 6.16
N LEU A 16 18.28 8.94 5.92
CA LEU A 16 17.66 7.62 5.79
C LEU A 16 18.19 6.86 4.57
N ALA A 17 18.30 7.53 3.42
CA ALA A 17 18.84 6.94 2.20
C ALA A 17 20.34 6.61 2.36
N GLU A 18 21.13 7.51 2.92
CA GLU A 18 22.55 7.32 3.18
C GLU A 18 22.82 6.11 4.11
N TRP A 19 22.01 5.96 5.16
CA TRP A 19 22.10 4.81 6.06
C TRP A 19 21.73 3.52 5.33
N ARG A 20 20.67 3.54 4.52
CA ARG A 20 20.24 2.39 3.72
C ARG A 20 21.27 1.96 2.70
N ASP A 21 21.92 2.90 2.02
CA ASP A 21 22.99 2.63 1.06
C ASP A 21 24.17 1.90 1.72
N ARG A 22 24.53 2.30 2.95
CA ARG A 22 25.54 1.60 3.77
C ARG A 22 25.09 0.18 4.13
N GLN A 23 23.82 -0.01 4.51
CA GLN A 23 23.27 -1.32 4.81
C GLN A 23 23.28 -2.23 3.58
N ILE A 24 22.91 -1.71 2.39
CA ILE A 24 22.99 -2.43 1.13
C ILE A 24 24.44 -2.82 0.82
N ALA A 25 25.36 -1.88 0.91
CA ALA A 25 26.78 -2.15 0.69
C ALA A 25 27.31 -3.25 1.62
N ALA A 26 26.95 -3.21 2.90
CA ALA A 26 27.32 -4.24 3.87
C ALA A 26 26.73 -5.62 3.51
N SER A 27 25.48 -5.70 3.07
CA SER A 27 24.84 -6.94 2.64
C SER A 27 25.52 -7.57 1.40
N GLU A 28 26.21 -6.76 0.62
CA GLU A 28 27.01 -7.18 -0.54
C GLU A 28 28.51 -7.40 -0.19
N GLY A 29 28.87 -7.35 1.08
CA GLY A 29 30.26 -7.52 1.55
C GLY A 29 31.17 -6.30 1.32
N ARG A 30 30.61 -5.12 1.05
CA ARG A 30 31.34 -3.88 0.74
C ARG A 30 31.37 -2.88 1.92
N GLY A 31 31.54 -3.37 3.14
CA GLY A 31 31.66 -2.52 4.33
C GLY A 31 31.06 -3.14 5.59
N PRO A 32 31.18 -2.45 6.73
CA PRO A 32 30.57 -2.91 7.97
C PRO A 32 29.05 -2.67 7.96
N VAL A 33 28.32 -3.51 8.69
CA VAL A 33 26.88 -3.31 8.93
C VAL A 33 26.71 -2.02 9.76
N PRO A 34 25.94 -1.02 9.28
CA PRO A 34 25.73 0.21 10.04
C PRO A 34 24.89 -0.05 11.29
N ASP A 35 25.24 0.59 12.40
CA ASP A 35 24.43 0.55 13.61
C ASP A 35 23.17 1.42 13.41
N PRO A 36 21.95 0.94 13.70
CA PRO A 36 20.74 1.75 13.71
C PRO A 36 20.85 3.02 14.58
N ALA A 37 21.61 2.98 15.66
CA ALA A 37 21.85 4.12 16.54
C ALA A 37 22.63 5.28 15.87
N GLU A 38 23.33 5.01 14.76
CA GLU A 38 24.01 6.06 13.98
C GLU A 38 23.03 6.87 13.11
N LEU A 39 21.81 6.38 12.91
CA LEU A 39 20.78 7.10 12.14
C LEU A 39 20.12 8.17 13.00
N VAL A 40 20.59 9.39 12.89
CA VAL A 40 20.01 10.52 13.61
C VAL A 40 19.13 11.33 12.66
N ILE A 41 17.81 11.27 12.87
CA ILE A 41 16.79 12.08 12.20
C ILE A 41 15.95 12.75 13.31
N THR A 42 15.97 14.08 13.35
CA THR A 42 15.24 14.87 14.35
C THR A 42 13.76 15.04 13.95
N ASP A 43 12.93 15.45 14.89
CA ASP A 43 11.53 15.79 14.56
C ASP A 43 11.43 17.02 13.66
N ASP A 44 12.41 17.93 13.74
CA ASP A 44 12.48 19.09 12.84
C ASP A 44 12.84 18.66 11.41
N ASP A 45 13.73 17.68 11.23
CA ASP A 45 13.99 17.09 9.91
C ASP A 45 12.71 16.45 9.33
N LEU A 46 11.93 15.75 10.17
CA LEU A 46 10.67 15.15 9.74
C LEU A 46 9.62 16.21 9.35
N ARG A 47 9.46 17.26 10.17
CA ARG A 47 8.57 18.38 9.85
C ARG A 47 8.95 19.04 8.54
N ALA A 48 10.22 19.40 8.38
CA ALA A 48 10.71 20.01 7.14
C ALA A 48 10.46 19.14 5.90
N ALA A 49 10.63 17.81 6.04
CA ALA A 49 10.39 16.85 4.95
C ALA A 49 8.90 16.76 4.56
N ILE A 50 7.97 16.91 5.50
CA ILE A 50 6.53 16.72 5.31
C ILE A 50 5.80 18.02 4.98
N GLU A 51 6.09 19.12 5.70
CA GLU A 51 5.32 20.36 5.59
C GLU A 51 5.42 21.01 4.21
N GLY A 52 6.63 21.05 3.65
CA GLY A 52 6.86 21.60 2.30
C GLY A 52 6.43 20.70 1.15
N ASN A 53 6.02 19.48 1.43
CA ASN A 53 5.71 18.44 0.43
C ASN A 53 4.30 17.90 0.62
N GLN A 54 4.13 16.79 1.38
CA GLN A 54 2.84 16.12 1.50
C GLN A 54 1.76 17.01 2.09
N LEU A 55 2.02 17.71 3.20
CA LEU A 55 1.01 18.58 3.83
C LEU A 55 0.56 19.71 2.90
N ARG A 56 1.52 20.36 2.23
CA ARG A 56 1.20 21.41 1.24
C ARG A 56 0.29 20.86 0.12
N LEU A 57 0.60 19.69 -0.43
CA LEU A 57 -0.21 19.08 -1.49
C LEU A 57 -1.58 18.60 -0.98
N MET A 58 -1.65 18.08 0.24
CA MET A 58 -2.93 17.74 0.86
C MET A 58 -3.83 18.97 0.98
N ASP A 59 -3.27 20.11 1.40
CA ASP A 59 -4.01 21.38 1.50
C ASP A 59 -4.45 21.89 0.13
N GLU A 60 -3.54 21.90 -0.85
CA GLU A 60 -3.82 22.34 -2.23
C GLU A 60 -4.89 21.49 -2.92
N ARG A 61 -4.92 20.16 -2.63
CA ARG A 61 -5.83 19.20 -3.27
C ARG A 61 -7.08 18.90 -2.43
N GLY A 62 -7.15 19.42 -1.19
CA GLY A 62 -8.28 19.24 -0.29
C GLY A 62 -8.39 17.82 0.28
N SER A 63 -7.27 17.13 0.52
CA SER A 63 -7.23 15.85 1.23
C SER A 63 -7.10 16.09 2.73
N ASP A 64 -7.96 15.45 3.52
CA ASP A 64 -8.00 15.67 4.98
C ASP A 64 -7.01 14.77 5.73
N LEU A 65 -6.88 13.51 5.30
CA LEU A 65 -6.05 12.51 5.96
C LEU A 65 -5.45 11.55 4.94
N THR A 66 -4.20 11.17 5.15
CA THR A 66 -3.52 10.15 4.35
C THR A 66 -3.11 8.96 5.22
N ILE A 67 -3.42 7.73 4.79
CA ILE A 67 -2.79 6.53 5.32
C ILE A 67 -1.38 6.48 4.75
N PHE A 68 -0.40 6.63 5.64
CA PHE A 68 0.98 6.93 5.29
C PHE A 68 1.89 5.76 5.67
N SER A 69 2.65 5.25 4.70
CA SER A 69 3.51 4.08 4.86
C SER A 69 4.95 4.36 4.44
N PRO A 70 5.90 3.49 4.76
CA PRO A 70 7.24 3.55 4.22
C PRO A 70 7.23 3.57 2.69
N ARG A 71 8.24 4.23 2.09
CA ARG A 71 8.37 4.30 0.63
C ARG A 71 8.47 2.91 0.03
N ALA A 72 7.49 2.52 -0.80
CA ALA A 72 7.37 1.18 -1.37
C ALA A 72 8.64 0.74 -2.11
N SER A 73 9.22 1.61 -2.96
CA SER A 73 10.46 1.29 -3.67
C SER A 73 11.66 1.05 -2.74
N PHE A 74 11.63 1.54 -1.51
CA PHE A 74 12.70 1.36 -0.52
C PHE A 74 12.48 0.16 0.40
N MET A 75 11.30 -0.46 0.40
CA MET A 75 11.10 -1.71 1.14
C MET A 75 12.14 -2.76 0.71
N ALA A 76 12.37 -2.93 -0.59
CA ALA A 76 13.47 -3.69 -1.19
C ALA A 76 13.80 -5.00 -0.43
N HIS A 77 12.77 -5.84 -0.24
CA HIS A 77 12.84 -7.09 0.55
C HIS A 77 13.85 -8.11 0.01
N HIS A 78 14.26 -7.98 -1.26
CA HIS A 78 15.27 -8.82 -1.90
C HIS A 78 16.72 -8.44 -1.53
N VAL A 79 16.92 -7.37 -0.76
CA VAL A 79 18.25 -6.91 -0.33
C VAL A 79 18.64 -7.62 0.95
N GLY A 80 19.76 -8.35 0.89
CA GLY A 80 20.29 -9.08 2.02
C GLY A 80 19.40 -10.25 2.46
N ASP A 81 19.46 -10.55 3.74
CA ASP A 81 18.68 -11.59 4.39
C ASP A 81 17.53 -11.01 5.24
N PHE A 82 16.85 -11.90 5.96
CA PHE A 82 15.76 -11.51 6.86
C PHE A 82 16.20 -10.54 7.98
N ALA A 83 17.42 -10.65 8.48
CA ALA A 83 17.93 -9.74 9.51
C ALA A 83 18.07 -8.32 8.97
N VAL A 84 18.56 -8.17 7.73
CA VAL A 84 18.63 -6.88 7.02
C VAL A 84 17.23 -6.29 6.83
N SER A 85 16.27 -7.11 6.37
CA SER A 85 14.88 -6.68 6.18
C SER A 85 14.22 -6.27 7.50
N SER A 86 14.46 -7.02 8.59
CA SER A 86 13.88 -6.75 9.90
C SER A 86 14.34 -5.42 10.49
N VAL A 87 15.66 -5.14 10.44
CA VAL A 87 16.21 -3.87 10.91
C VAL A 87 15.64 -2.72 10.09
N TRP A 88 15.59 -2.88 8.76
CA TRP A 88 15.08 -1.86 7.87
C TRP A 88 13.59 -1.56 8.10
N ALA A 89 12.76 -2.60 8.25
CA ALA A 89 11.34 -2.44 8.53
C ALA A 89 11.09 -1.66 9.82
N ARG A 90 11.82 -2.00 10.89
CA ARG A 90 11.71 -1.28 12.16
C ARG A 90 12.05 0.20 12.04
N ILE A 91 13.17 0.53 11.40
CA ILE A 91 13.58 1.93 11.16
C ILE A 91 12.50 2.69 10.39
N CYS A 92 12.01 2.13 9.29
CA CYS A 92 11.01 2.78 8.46
C CYS A 92 9.67 2.95 9.18
N ASN A 93 9.22 1.93 9.91
CA ASN A 93 7.99 1.97 10.70
C ASN A 93 8.08 3.00 11.83
N ASP A 94 9.20 3.08 12.54
CA ASP A 94 9.42 4.06 13.60
C ASP A 94 9.38 5.49 13.05
N LEU A 95 9.93 5.74 11.87
CA LEU A 95 9.87 7.06 11.24
C LEU A 95 8.45 7.44 10.82
N VAL A 96 7.70 6.51 10.23
CA VAL A 96 6.30 6.78 9.86
C VAL A 96 5.43 6.99 11.10
N HIS A 97 5.65 6.22 12.17
CA HIS A 97 4.99 6.43 13.46
C HIS A 97 5.26 7.84 14.01
N ARG A 98 6.50 8.30 13.97
CA ARG A 98 6.88 9.66 14.41
C ARG A 98 6.19 10.72 13.56
N VAL A 99 6.15 10.59 12.23
CA VAL A 99 5.42 11.51 11.35
C VAL A 99 3.93 11.55 11.69
N ALA A 100 3.29 10.40 11.89
CA ALA A 100 1.89 10.32 12.27
C ALA A 100 1.63 10.93 13.67
N GLY A 101 2.58 10.82 14.58
CA GLY A 101 2.54 11.45 15.90
C GLY A 101 2.73 12.97 15.86
N LEU A 102 3.56 13.48 14.95
CA LEU A 102 3.76 14.93 14.75
C LEU A 102 2.55 15.61 14.09
N HIS A 103 1.81 14.89 13.23
CA HIS A 103 0.66 15.39 12.49
C HIS A 103 -0.53 14.43 12.61
N PRO A 104 -1.08 14.20 13.81
CA PRO A 104 -2.06 13.13 14.08
C PRO A 104 -3.40 13.32 13.36
N ASP A 105 -3.74 14.55 12.97
CA ASP A 105 -4.95 14.86 12.22
C ASP A 105 -4.81 14.67 10.70
N ARG A 106 -3.58 14.49 10.23
CA ARG A 106 -3.25 14.44 8.80
C ARG A 106 -2.75 13.08 8.35
N PHE A 107 -2.12 12.30 9.24
CA PHE A 107 -1.56 11.00 8.89
C PHE A 107 -2.04 9.89 9.83
N ALA A 108 -2.32 8.73 9.22
CA ALA A 108 -2.49 7.46 9.91
C ALA A 108 -1.43 6.49 9.43
N MET A 109 -0.86 5.70 10.34
CA MET A 109 0.28 4.84 10.01
C MET A 109 -0.15 3.59 9.25
N GLY A 110 0.48 3.34 8.09
CA GLY A 110 0.60 2.03 7.46
C GLY A 110 2.01 1.48 7.69
N ALA A 111 2.16 0.21 8.06
CA ALA A 111 3.46 -0.38 8.33
C ALA A 111 3.94 -1.28 7.19
N MET A 112 5.26 -1.38 6.98
CA MET A 112 5.83 -2.46 6.17
C MET A 112 6.15 -3.68 7.04
N LEU A 113 6.01 -4.86 6.44
CA LEU A 113 6.42 -6.12 7.07
C LEU A 113 7.85 -6.51 6.66
N PRO A 114 8.64 -7.13 7.55
CA PRO A 114 10.03 -7.50 7.26
C PRO A 114 10.10 -8.80 6.44
N GLN A 115 9.51 -8.82 5.26
CA GLN A 115 9.55 -9.98 4.37
C GLN A 115 10.94 -10.16 3.76
N SER A 116 11.26 -11.38 3.35
CA SER A 116 12.52 -11.70 2.66
C SER A 116 12.33 -12.92 1.76
N PRO A 117 13.04 -13.03 0.60
CA PRO A 117 12.90 -14.17 -0.29
C PRO A 117 13.19 -15.50 0.41
N GLY A 118 12.30 -16.49 0.21
CA GLY A 118 12.45 -17.84 0.77
C GLY A 118 12.23 -17.95 2.28
N VAL A 119 11.79 -16.89 2.94
CA VAL A 119 11.51 -16.88 4.38
C VAL A 119 10.01 -17.02 4.61
N ASP A 120 9.62 -17.81 5.61
CA ASP A 120 8.24 -18.04 5.99
C ASP A 120 7.55 -16.71 6.36
N PRO A 121 6.37 -16.39 5.78
CA PRO A 121 5.61 -15.20 6.13
C PRO A 121 5.30 -15.04 7.63
N ALA A 122 5.19 -16.12 8.38
CA ALA A 122 4.98 -16.10 9.83
C ALA A 122 6.10 -15.36 10.59
N THR A 123 7.30 -15.26 10.02
CA THR A 123 8.40 -14.47 10.61
C THR A 123 8.10 -13.00 10.73
N CYS A 124 7.09 -12.49 10.01
CA CYS A 124 6.62 -11.10 10.10
C CYS A 124 5.78 -10.81 11.36
N LEU A 125 5.28 -11.85 12.06
CA LEU A 125 4.36 -11.69 13.20
C LEU A 125 4.89 -10.77 14.31
N PRO A 126 6.15 -10.84 14.75
CA PRO A 126 6.64 -9.94 15.80
C PRO A 126 6.55 -8.45 15.40
N GLU A 127 6.87 -8.13 14.16
CA GLU A 127 6.78 -6.73 13.68
C GLU A 127 5.33 -6.32 13.41
N LEU A 128 4.47 -7.22 12.93
CA LEU A 128 3.03 -6.96 12.82
C LEU A 128 2.45 -6.60 14.19
N THR A 129 2.72 -7.42 15.21
CA THR A 129 2.27 -7.18 16.58
C THR A 129 2.75 -5.82 17.08
N ARG A 130 4.05 -5.53 16.96
CA ARG A 130 4.61 -4.24 17.37
C ARG A 130 3.97 -3.07 16.63
N ALA A 131 3.83 -3.16 15.31
CA ALA A 131 3.24 -2.10 14.50
C ALA A 131 1.80 -1.78 14.92
N VAL A 132 1.02 -2.81 15.27
CA VAL A 132 -0.39 -2.65 15.67
C VAL A 132 -0.53 -2.20 17.13
N GLU A 133 0.18 -2.83 18.05
CA GLU A 133 -0.01 -2.63 19.50
C GLU A 133 0.77 -1.43 20.02
N GLU A 134 2.00 -1.21 19.53
CA GLU A 134 2.86 -0.15 20.04
C GLU A 134 2.85 1.10 19.16
N LEU A 135 2.78 0.93 17.81
CA LEU A 135 2.88 2.05 16.87
C LEU A 135 1.52 2.54 16.33
N GLY A 136 0.44 1.79 16.57
CA GLY A 136 -0.91 2.20 16.19
C GLY A 136 -1.18 2.10 14.68
N ALA A 137 -0.55 1.17 13.98
CA ALA A 137 -0.79 0.95 12.56
C ALA A 137 -2.27 0.61 12.27
N VAL A 138 -2.81 1.18 11.21
CA VAL A 138 -4.17 0.93 10.72
C VAL A 138 -4.21 0.00 9.52
N THR A 139 -3.07 -0.24 8.88
CA THR A 139 -2.86 -1.17 7.76
C THR A 139 -1.41 -1.62 7.72
N VAL A 140 -1.15 -2.68 6.96
CA VAL A 140 0.22 -3.11 6.61
C VAL A 140 0.38 -3.20 5.10
N ASN A 141 1.58 -2.97 4.60
CA ASN A 141 1.95 -3.31 3.23
C ASN A 141 2.43 -4.76 3.21
N LEU A 142 1.77 -5.59 2.40
CA LEU A 142 2.10 -6.98 2.19
C LEU A 142 2.62 -7.15 0.77
N ASN A 143 3.89 -7.58 0.66
CA ASN A 143 4.52 -7.80 -0.63
C ASN A 143 4.26 -9.25 -1.10
N PRO A 144 3.53 -9.46 -2.21
CA PRO A 144 3.27 -10.80 -2.74
C PRO A 144 4.52 -11.41 -3.40
N ASP A 145 5.54 -10.60 -3.70
CA ASP A 145 6.81 -11.03 -4.29
C ASP A 145 8.02 -10.35 -3.63
N PRO A 146 8.43 -10.77 -2.42
CA PRO A 146 9.62 -10.23 -1.78
C PRO A 146 10.92 -10.51 -2.56
N SER A 147 10.88 -11.36 -3.61
CA SER A 147 12.05 -11.69 -4.44
C SER A 147 12.36 -10.66 -5.54
N GLY A 148 11.63 -9.54 -5.60
CA GLY A 148 11.93 -8.44 -6.51
C GLY A 148 11.69 -8.77 -7.98
N GLY A 149 10.53 -9.32 -8.32
CA GLY A 149 10.13 -9.62 -9.69
C GLY A 149 10.48 -11.04 -10.16
N ARG A 150 10.86 -11.95 -9.24
CA ARG A 150 11.16 -13.35 -9.56
C ARG A 150 10.05 -14.33 -9.19
N TRP A 151 9.08 -13.87 -8.40
CA TRP A 151 7.90 -14.63 -7.96
C TRP A 151 8.24 -15.98 -7.34
N THR A 152 9.20 -15.98 -6.39
CA THR A 152 9.64 -17.20 -5.69
C THR A 152 8.86 -17.45 -4.39
N ALA A 153 8.05 -16.49 -3.95
CA ALA A 153 7.17 -16.66 -2.80
C ALA A 153 5.98 -17.59 -3.13
N PRO A 154 5.44 -18.30 -2.12
CA PRO A 154 4.17 -19.00 -2.28
C PRO A 154 3.05 -18.04 -2.67
N PRO A 155 2.05 -18.47 -3.47
CA PRO A 155 0.88 -17.66 -3.76
C PRO A 155 0.18 -17.16 -2.50
N LEU A 156 -0.48 -16.00 -2.54
CA LEU A 156 -1.19 -15.41 -1.40
C LEU A 156 -2.28 -16.33 -0.79
N THR A 157 -2.70 -17.35 -1.51
CA THR A 157 -3.67 -18.37 -1.03
C THR A 157 -3.02 -19.60 -0.43
N ASP A 158 -1.67 -19.65 -0.38
CA ASP A 158 -0.95 -20.76 0.24
C ASP A 158 -1.06 -20.72 1.78
N ARG A 159 -1.08 -21.89 2.39
CA ARG A 159 -1.26 -22.02 3.85
C ARG A 159 -0.08 -21.47 4.68
N SER A 160 1.08 -21.27 4.09
CA SER A 160 2.20 -20.62 4.77
C SER A 160 1.90 -19.17 5.17
N TRP A 161 0.93 -18.49 4.51
CA TRP A 161 0.48 -17.16 4.89
C TRP A 161 -0.54 -17.16 6.04
N TYR A 162 -1.16 -18.31 6.36
CA TYR A 162 -2.29 -18.38 7.31
C TYR A 162 -1.97 -17.83 8.69
N PRO A 163 -0.81 -18.09 9.31
CA PRO A 163 -0.50 -17.49 10.62
C PRO A 163 -0.51 -15.95 10.58
N LEU A 164 -0.07 -15.34 9.47
CA LEU A 164 -0.12 -13.90 9.29
C LEU A 164 -1.57 -13.42 9.12
N TYR A 165 -2.38 -14.13 8.35
CA TYR A 165 -3.81 -13.79 8.13
C TYR A 165 -4.63 -13.96 9.40
N GLU A 166 -4.37 -14.99 10.22
CA GLU A 166 -4.99 -15.16 11.53
C GLU A 166 -4.74 -13.95 12.44
N ALA A 167 -3.49 -13.48 12.49
CA ALA A 167 -3.14 -12.29 13.25
C ALA A 167 -3.78 -11.02 12.69
N MET A 168 -3.81 -10.85 11.36
CA MET A 168 -4.47 -9.71 10.72
C MET A 168 -5.96 -9.67 11.02
N VAL A 169 -6.64 -10.81 10.98
CA VAL A 169 -8.06 -10.94 11.36
C VAL A 169 -8.26 -10.64 12.85
N ALA A 170 -7.41 -11.18 13.73
CA ALA A 170 -7.50 -10.93 15.16
C ALA A 170 -7.32 -9.45 15.52
N TYR A 171 -6.45 -8.73 14.82
CA TYR A 171 -6.23 -7.29 14.97
C TYR A 171 -7.23 -6.42 14.21
N ASP A 172 -8.08 -7.03 13.37
CA ASP A 172 -8.99 -6.34 12.45
C ASP A 172 -8.28 -5.31 11.56
N ILE A 173 -7.14 -5.72 10.98
CA ILE A 173 -6.27 -4.88 10.15
C ILE A 173 -6.24 -5.40 8.70
N PRO A 174 -6.51 -4.55 7.69
CA PRO A 174 -6.34 -4.92 6.29
C PRO A 174 -4.87 -4.86 5.86
N ALA A 175 -4.54 -5.46 4.72
CA ALA A 175 -3.27 -5.21 4.04
C ALA A 175 -3.46 -4.53 2.68
N MET A 176 -2.57 -3.59 2.36
CA MET A 176 -2.36 -3.17 0.99
C MET A 176 -1.35 -4.13 0.35
N ILE A 177 -1.74 -4.75 -0.76
CA ILE A 177 -0.84 -5.58 -1.57
C ILE A 177 0.10 -4.64 -2.31
N HIS A 178 1.38 -4.64 -1.94
CA HIS A 178 2.32 -3.71 -2.56
C HIS A 178 3.70 -4.32 -2.72
N VAL A 179 4.14 -4.52 -3.97
CA VAL A 179 5.52 -4.93 -4.26
C VAL A 179 6.50 -3.77 -4.05
N SER A 180 7.76 -4.11 -3.91
CA SER A 180 8.85 -3.15 -3.88
C SER A 180 9.53 -3.03 -5.26
N THR A 181 10.69 -2.39 -5.30
CA THR A 181 11.54 -2.30 -6.51
C THR A 181 11.85 -3.68 -7.07
N SER A 182 11.76 -3.83 -8.39
CA SER A 182 12.23 -5.04 -9.07
C SER A 182 13.74 -5.04 -9.23
N CYS A 183 14.37 -6.19 -8.95
CA CYS A 183 15.76 -6.51 -9.32
C CYS A 183 15.85 -7.43 -10.54
N ASN A 184 14.71 -7.78 -11.15
CA ASN A 184 14.64 -8.60 -12.35
C ASN A 184 14.82 -7.70 -13.59
N PRO A 185 15.86 -7.92 -14.42
CA PRO A 185 16.11 -7.06 -15.59
C PRO A 185 15.02 -7.12 -16.67
N ALA A 186 14.10 -8.09 -16.58
CA ALA A 186 12.96 -8.19 -17.50
C ALA A 186 11.81 -7.22 -17.15
N PHE A 187 11.84 -6.58 -15.98
CA PHE A 187 10.81 -5.64 -15.55
C PHE A 187 11.37 -4.22 -15.44
N HIS A 188 10.49 -3.23 -15.63
CA HIS A 188 10.75 -1.89 -15.14
C HIS A 188 10.86 -1.91 -13.61
N THR A 189 11.75 -1.10 -13.04
CA THR A 189 12.10 -1.18 -11.61
C THR A 189 10.95 -0.85 -10.66
N THR A 190 9.97 -0.05 -11.09
CA THR A 190 8.85 0.41 -10.25
C THR A 190 7.51 0.30 -11.00
N GLY A 191 6.93 1.37 -11.46
CA GLY A 191 5.56 1.53 -11.94
C GLY A 191 4.97 0.38 -12.76
N ALA A 192 5.59 -0.03 -13.87
CA ALA A 192 5.06 -1.14 -14.67
C ALA A 192 5.16 -2.50 -13.95
N HIS A 193 6.18 -2.70 -13.11
CA HIS A 193 6.27 -3.88 -12.24
C HIS A 193 5.13 -3.91 -11.22
N TYR A 194 4.77 -2.77 -10.65
CA TYR A 194 3.67 -2.65 -9.69
C TYR A 194 2.34 -3.10 -10.30
N LEU A 195 1.98 -2.58 -11.49
CA LEU A 195 0.75 -2.97 -12.20
C LEU A 195 0.69 -4.48 -12.51
N ASN A 196 1.84 -5.07 -12.83
CA ASN A 196 1.97 -6.51 -13.06
C ASN A 196 1.69 -7.30 -11.79
N ALA A 197 2.24 -6.85 -10.66
CA ALA A 197 2.08 -7.50 -9.38
C ALA A 197 0.63 -7.45 -8.86
N ASP A 198 -0.03 -6.31 -9.01
CA ASP A 198 -1.44 -6.13 -8.64
C ASP A 198 -2.34 -7.11 -9.40
N THR A 199 -2.14 -7.18 -10.71
CA THR A 199 -2.86 -8.11 -11.59
C THR A 199 -2.62 -9.57 -11.19
N THR A 200 -1.37 -9.93 -10.87
CA THR A 200 -0.99 -11.28 -10.44
C THR A 200 -1.59 -11.62 -9.09
N ALA A 201 -1.55 -10.69 -8.12
CA ALA A 201 -2.12 -10.89 -6.80
C ALA A 201 -3.63 -11.14 -6.85
N PHE A 202 -4.37 -10.35 -7.63
CA PHE A 202 -5.80 -10.58 -7.83
C PHE A 202 -6.08 -11.96 -8.43
N MET A 203 -5.29 -12.38 -9.42
CA MET A 203 -5.44 -13.71 -10.02
C MET A 203 -5.15 -14.83 -9.01
N GLN A 204 -4.15 -14.68 -8.13
CA GLN A 204 -3.90 -15.63 -7.06
C GLN A 204 -5.12 -15.77 -6.13
N LEU A 205 -5.72 -14.65 -5.71
CA LEU A 205 -6.91 -14.64 -4.86
C LEU A 205 -8.12 -15.30 -5.56
N LEU A 206 -8.27 -15.11 -6.87
CA LEU A 206 -9.33 -15.73 -7.65
C LEU A 206 -9.21 -17.26 -7.74
N GLN A 207 -7.99 -17.78 -7.74
CA GLN A 207 -7.72 -19.22 -7.87
C GLN A 207 -7.94 -20.01 -6.59
N GLY A 208 -7.94 -19.37 -5.41
CA GLY A 208 -8.05 -20.04 -4.12
C GLY A 208 -9.38 -19.81 -3.40
N ASP A 209 -9.50 -20.39 -2.23
CA ASP A 209 -10.66 -20.30 -1.34
C ASP A 209 -10.34 -19.50 -0.06
N LEU A 210 -9.37 -18.58 -0.12
CA LEU A 210 -8.84 -17.86 1.03
C LEU A 210 -9.94 -17.22 1.88
N PHE A 211 -10.92 -16.60 1.25
CA PHE A 211 -11.99 -15.89 1.96
C PHE A 211 -13.09 -16.82 2.51
N ALA A 212 -13.09 -18.10 2.13
CA ALA A 212 -13.87 -19.11 2.84
C ALA A 212 -13.26 -19.42 4.21
N ASP A 213 -11.92 -19.45 4.30
CA ASP A 213 -11.21 -19.68 5.56
C ASP A 213 -11.13 -18.37 6.40
N PHE A 214 -11.04 -17.21 5.75
CA PHE A 214 -10.90 -15.89 6.38
C PHE A 214 -11.93 -14.87 5.84
N PRO A 215 -13.21 -14.98 6.20
CA PRO A 215 -14.28 -14.16 5.62
C PRO A 215 -14.19 -12.66 5.96
N THR A 216 -13.43 -12.28 6.98
CA THR A 216 -13.24 -10.89 7.39
C THR A 216 -11.89 -10.31 6.96
N LEU A 217 -11.01 -11.11 6.36
CA LEU A 217 -9.73 -10.66 5.85
C LEU A 217 -9.95 -9.68 4.68
N ARG A 218 -9.22 -8.59 4.65
CA ARG A 218 -9.37 -7.55 3.63
C ARG A 218 -8.03 -7.20 3.00
N PHE A 219 -8.05 -7.08 1.66
CA PHE A 219 -6.92 -6.62 0.88
C PHE A 219 -7.29 -5.39 0.04
N VAL A 220 -6.38 -4.44 -0.04
CA VAL A 220 -6.42 -3.36 -1.03
C VAL A 220 -5.40 -3.68 -2.11
N VAL A 221 -5.85 -3.84 -3.35
CA VAL A 221 -5.00 -4.00 -4.52
C VAL A 221 -4.86 -2.62 -5.16
N PRO A 222 -3.68 -1.99 -5.08
CA PRO A 222 -3.49 -0.61 -5.47
C PRO A 222 -3.48 -0.40 -6.99
N HIS A 223 -3.23 0.84 -7.41
CA HIS A 223 -3.11 1.26 -8.82
C HIS A 223 -4.33 0.83 -9.66
N GLY A 224 -5.53 1.01 -9.08
CA GLY A 224 -6.79 0.60 -9.71
C GLY A 224 -6.93 -0.89 -9.94
N GLY A 225 -6.15 -1.72 -9.24
CA GLY A 225 -6.13 -3.17 -9.44
C GLY A 225 -5.29 -3.61 -10.66
N GLY A 226 -4.36 -2.78 -11.10
CA GLY A 226 -3.53 -3.06 -12.26
C GLY A 226 -4.35 -3.18 -13.55
N ALA A 227 -4.26 -4.32 -14.24
CA ALA A 227 -5.01 -4.58 -15.47
C ALA A 227 -6.41 -5.22 -15.21
N VAL A 228 -6.79 -5.49 -13.96
CA VAL A 228 -7.99 -6.27 -13.62
C VAL A 228 -9.28 -5.63 -14.12
N PRO A 229 -9.60 -4.35 -13.86
CA PRO A 229 -10.85 -3.75 -14.34
C PRO A 229 -10.94 -3.71 -15.86
N TYR A 230 -9.82 -3.45 -16.54
CA TYR A 230 -9.76 -3.43 -18.00
C TYR A 230 -10.04 -4.83 -18.61
N HIS A 231 -9.63 -5.90 -17.94
CA HIS A 231 -9.81 -7.28 -18.39
C HIS A 231 -10.87 -8.05 -17.58
N TRP A 232 -11.83 -7.36 -16.97
CA TRP A 232 -12.84 -7.97 -16.10
C TRP A 232 -13.55 -9.20 -16.72
N GLY A 233 -13.94 -9.10 -18.00
CA GLY A 233 -14.55 -10.21 -18.72
C GLY A 233 -13.62 -11.43 -18.85
N ARG A 234 -12.30 -11.23 -18.93
CA ARG A 234 -11.32 -12.32 -18.93
C ARG A 234 -11.26 -13.00 -17.56
N PHE A 235 -11.24 -12.24 -16.47
CA PHE A 235 -11.25 -12.80 -15.12
C PHE A 235 -12.54 -13.58 -14.84
N ARG A 236 -13.68 -13.11 -15.30
CA ARG A 236 -14.95 -13.86 -15.23
C ARG A 236 -14.87 -15.19 -16.00
N GLY A 237 -14.35 -15.18 -17.22
CA GLY A 237 -14.17 -16.40 -18.01
C GLY A 237 -13.20 -17.39 -17.37
N LEU A 238 -12.11 -16.90 -16.78
CA LEU A 238 -11.15 -17.72 -16.03
C LEU A 238 -11.76 -18.32 -14.77
N ALA A 239 -12.53 -17.55 -14.00
CA ALA A 239 -13.25 -18.05 -12.83
C ALA A 239 -14.18 -19.20 -13.21
N MET A 240 -14.98 -19.04 -14.27
CA MET A 240 -15.85 -20.11 -14.80
C MET A 240 -15.04 -21.36 -15.20
N ALA A 241 -13.96 -21.20 -15.93
CA ALA A 241 -13.11 -22.32 -16.36
C ALA A 241 -12.47 -23.08 -15.20
N LEU A 242 -12.20 -22.39 -14.08
CA LEU A 242 -11.64 -22.96 -12.86
C LEU A 242 -12.72 -23.48 -11.88
N GLY A 243 -14.00 -23.36 -12.22
CA GLY A 243 -15.10 -23.72 -11.31
C GLY A 243 -15.17 -22.81 -10.07
N ARG A 244 -14.72 -21.56 -10.18
CA ARG A 244 -14.73 -20.56 -9.11
C ARG A 244 -15.95 -19.65 -9.22
N PRO A 245 -16.37 -19.01 -8.12
CA PRO A 245 -17.37 -17.95 -8.15
C PRO A 245 -16.99 -16.81 -9.10
N ASP A 246 -17.97 -16.02 -9.52
CA ASP A 246 -17.71 -14.78 -10.27
C ASP A 246 -16.75 -13.88 -9.46
N PRO A 247 -15.75 -13.24 -10.08
CA PRO A 247 -14.80 -12.38 -9.37
C PRO A 247 -15.47 -11.24 -8.59
N GLU A 248 -16.71 -10.88 -8.86
CA GLU A 248 -17.47 -9.94 -8.03
C GLU A 248 -17.64 -10.42 -6.58
N ALA A 249 -17.66 -11.74 -6.35
CA ALA A 249 -17.69 -12.31 -5.00
C ALA A 249 -16.42 -12.01 -4.17
N LEU A 250 -15.31 -11.70 -4.81
CA LEU A 250 -14.10 -11.26 -4.10
C LEU A 250 -14.19 -9.82 -3.58
N LEU A 251 -15.11 -9.01 -4.15
CA LEU A 251 -15.16 -7.57 -3.90
C LEU A 251 -15.77 -7.19 -2.53
N ASP A 252 -16.14 -8.17 -1.72
CA ASP A 252 -16.43 -7.95 -0.30
C ASP A 252 -15.16 -7.92 0.57
N ASN A 253 -14.08 -8.52 0.07
CA ASN A 253 -12.78 -8.66 0.75
C ASN A 253 -11.64 -7.94 0.02
N VAL A 254 -11.78 -7.70 -1.28
CA VAL A 254 -10.77 -7.08 -2.14
C VAL A 254 -11.27 -5.73 -2.64
N PHE A 255 -10.46 -4.71 -2.42
CA PHE A 255 -10.76 -3.32 -2.76
C PHE A 255 -9.71 -2.80 -3.72
N PHE A 256 -10.09 -1.86 -4.59
CA PHE A 256 -9.17 -1.18 -5.49
C PHE A 256 -9.07 0.29 -5.13
N ASP A 257 -7.91 0.89 -5.36
CA ASP A 257 -7.72 2.32 -5.15
C ASP A 257 -7.86 3.14 -6.46
N THR A 258 -7.78 4.45 -6.35
CA THR A 258 -7.90 5.36 -7.50
C THR A 258 -6.55 5.85 -8.06
N CYS A 259 -5.43 5.18 -7.78
CA CYS A 259 -4.11 5.57 -8.31
C CYS A 259 -3.95 5.19 -9.79
N VAL A 260 -4.80 5.72 -10.66
CA VAL A 260 -4.87 5.37 -12.10
C VAL A 260 -4.33 6.46 -13.02
N TYR A 261 -4.27 7.71 -12.55
CA TYR A 261 -3.60 8.86 -13.15
C TYR A 261 -4.14 9.36 -14.50
N HIS A 262 -5.36 8.98 -14.91
CA HIS A 262 -6.03 9.57 -16.06
C HIS A 262 -7.53 9.32 -16.04
N GLN A 263 -8.31 10.27 -16.63
CA GLN A 263 -9.77 10.24 -16.59
C GLN A 263 -10.39 8.97 -17.17
N PRO A 264 -10.02 8.49 -18.38
CA PRO A 264 -10.64 7.27 -18.93
C PRO A 264 -10.42 6.02 -18.07
N GLY A 265 -9.34 5.95 -17.32
CA GLY A 265 -9.06 4.84 -16.42
C GLY A 265 -9.96 4.89 -15.18
N ILE A 266 -10.14 6.05 -14.58
CA ILE A 266 -11.08 6.24 -13.46
C ILE A 266 -12.53 5.97 -13.92
N ASP A 267 -12.91 6.43 -15.10
CA ASP A 267 -14.24 6.18 -15.67
C ASP A 267 -14.48 4.68 -15.89
N LEU A 268 -13.47 3.95 -16.36
CA LEU A 268 -13.54 2.50 -16.50
C LEU A 268 -13.64 1.80 -15.14
N LEU A 269 -12.76 2.16 -14.19
CA LEU A 269 -12.74 1.59 -12.84
C LEU A 269 -14.12 1.73 -12.18
N THR A 270 -14.65 2.95 -12.14
CA THR A 270 -15.93 3.26 -11.48
C THR A 270 -17.16 2.72 -12.20
N ARG A 271 -17.03 2.30 -13.47
CA ARG A 271 -18.08 1.62 -14.22
C ARG A 271 -18.07 0.11 -14.00
N VAL A 272 -16.87 -0.50 -13.85
CA VAL A 272 -16.70 -1.96 -13.82
C VAL A 272 -16.72 -2.49 -12.39
N VAL A 273 -16.08 -1.75 -11.47
CA VAL A 273 -15.98 -2.13 -10.06
C VAL A 273 -17.09 -1.40 -9.29
N PRO A 274 -17.90 -2.10 -8.48
CA PRO A 274 -18.88 -1.45 -7.62
C PRO A 274 -18.25 -0.38 -6.72
N SER A 275 -18.89 0.76 -6.60
CA SER A 275 -18.37 1.92 -5.84
C SER A 275 -18.00 1.56 -4.40
N ARG A 276 -18.71 0.59 -3.78
CA ARG A 276 -18.42 0.07 -2.42
C ARG A 276 -17.03 -0.55 -2.28
N SER A 277 -16.40 -0.95 -3.39
CA SER A 277 -15.08 -1.63 -3.39
C SER A 277 -13.98 -0.74 -3.98
N VAL A 278 -14.25 0.56 -4.17
CA VAL A 278 -13.28 1.57 -4.61
C VAL A 278 -12.94 2.49 -3.45
N LEU A 279 -11.64 2.71 -3.22
CA LEU A 279 -11.09 3.60 -2.20
C LEU A 279 -10.39 4.78 -2.87
N PHE A 280 -10.59 5.98 -2.33
CA PHE A 280 -9.82 7.12 -2.80
C PHE A 280 -8.34 6.99 -2.40
N ALA A 281 -7.47 7.24 -3.37
CA ALA A 281 -6.03 7.29 -3.17
C ALA A 281 -5.34 8.09 -4.27
N SER A 282 -4.20 8.68 -3.95
CA SER A 282 -3.42 9.49 -4.88
C SER A 282 -1.99 8.98 -5.09
N GLU A 283 -1.40 8.32 -4.09
CA GLU A 283 0.03 8.01 -4.08
C GLU A 283 0.87 9.28 -4.35
N MET A 284 0.44 10.42 -3.78
CA MET A 284 1.07 11.71 -4.06
C MET A 284 2.58 11.68 -3.80
N ILE A 285 3.34 12.29 -4.70
CA ILE A 285 4.82 12.26 -4.71
C ILE A 285 5.34 10.81 -4.78
N GLY A 286 4.57 9.90 -5.38
CA GLY A 286 4.92 8.49 -5.56
C GLY A 286 5.78 8.22 -6.80
N ALA A 287 5.37 7.23 -7.59
CA ALA A 287 6.10 6.78 -8.77
C ALA A 287 6.05 7.78 -9.94
N VAL A 288 4.97 8.56 -10.06
CA VAL A 288 4.76 9.56 -11.14
C VAL A 288 4.51 10.91 -10.50
N ARG A 289 5.44 11.85 -10.66
CA ARG A 289 5.43 13.16 -9.97
C ARG A 289 5.24 14.35 -10.90
N ASP A 290 5.34 14.12 -12.21
CA ASP A 290 5.37 15.17 -13.21
C ASP A 290 4.00 15.80 -13.43
N ILE A 291 4.01 17.00 -14.04
CA ILE A 291 2.82 17.65 -14.52
C ILE A 291 2.51 17.11 -15.93
N ASP A 292 1.28 16.64 -16.16
CA ASP A 292 0.82 16.28 -17.49
C ASP A 292 0.72 17.55 -18.35
N PRO A 293 1.51 17.68 -19.43
CA PRO A 293 1.49 18.87 -20.29
C PRO A 293 0.15 19.07 -21.02
N ARG A 294 -0.71 18.05 -21.08
CA ARG A 294 -2.03 18.14 -21.69
C ARG A 294 -3.07 18.77 -20.78
N THR A 295 -2.90 18.63 -19.48
CA THR A 295 -3.87 19.12 -18.49
C THR A 295 -3.35 20.27 -17.64
N GLY A 296 -2.02 20.43 -17.54
CA GLY A 296 -1.37 21.40 -16.66
C GLY A 296 -1.41 21.02 -15.17
N HIS A 297 -1.79 19.79 -14.84
CA HIS A 297 -1.88 19.27 -13.46
C HIS A 297 -0.99 18.06 -13.25
N HIS A 298 -0.62 17.80 -12.00
CA HIS A 298 0.12 16.59 -11.65
C HIS A 298 -0.69 15.33 -12.00
N PHE A 299 -0.01 14.30 -12.52
CA PHE A 299 -0.65 13.02 -12.82
C PHE A 299 -1.31 12.39 -11.58
N ASP A 300 -0.67 12.52 -10.43
CA ASP A 300 -1.10 11.96 -9.14
C ASP A 300 -2.17 12.81 -8.42
N ASP A 301 -2.70 13.87 -9.06
CA ASP A 301 -3.89 14.61 -8.58
C ASP A 301 -5.17 13.85 -8.93
N THR A 302 -5.34 12.67 -8.37
CA THR A 302 -6.42 11.72 -8.68
C THR A 302 -7.80 12.23 -8.26
N LYS A 303 -7.88 13.12 -7.28
CA LYS A 303 -9.14 13.72 -6.84
C LYS A 303 -9.90 14.37 -8.01
N ARG A 304 -9.20 15.05 -8.90
CA ARG A 304 -9.78 15.69 -10.07
C ARG A 304 -10.49 14.70 -10.98
N TYR A 305 -9.93 13.52 -11.15
CA TYR A 305 -10.53 12.47 -11.97
C TYR A 305 -11.75 11.84 -11.29
N VAL A 306 -11.69 11.66 -9.96
CA VAL A 306 -12.85 11.18 -9.17
C VAL A 306 -13.96 12.20 -9.14
N ASP A 307 -13.64 13.51 -9.04
CA ASP A 307 -14.65 14.59 -9.13
C ASP A 307 -15.33 14.64 -10.50
N ALA A 308 -14.60 14.39 -11.57
CA ALA A 308 -15.08 14.53 -12.94
C ALA A 308 -15.76 13.26 -13.51
N THR A 309 -15.63 12.10 -12.87
CA THR A 309 -16.30 10.89 -13.39
C THR A 309 -17.81 10.99 -13.32
N PRO A 310 -18.53 10.68 -14.43
CA PRO A 310 -20.00 10.72 -14.46
C PRO A 310 -20.65 9.45 -13.90
N HIS A 311 -19.87 8.48 -13.47
CA HIS A 311 -20.36 7.15 -13.09
C HIS A 311 -20.60 6.98 -11.59
N LEU A 312 -20.33 8.02 -10.80
CA LEU A 312 -20.60 8.04 -9.36
C LEU A 312 -21.67 9.07 -9.05
N SER A 313 -22.71 8.69 -8.34
CA SER A 313 -23.59 9.63 -7.65
C SER A 313 -22.83 10.38 -6.54
N ASP A 314 -23.39 11.43 -5.99
CA ASP A 314 -22.77 12.18 -4.89
C ASP A 314 -22.58 11.30 -3.65
N GLU A 315 -23.52 10.40 -3.36
CA GLU A 315 -23.44 9.44 -2.26
C GLU A 315 -22.30 8.44 -2.49
N GLU A 316 -22.22 7.86 -3.69
CA GLU A 316 -21.14 6.93 -4.06
C GLU A 316 -19.78 7.62 -4.04
N ARG A 317 -19.69 8.86 -4.51
CA ARG A 317 -18.47 9.66 -4.45
C ARG A 317 -18.03 9.93 -3.01
N ALA A 318 -18.98 10.25 -2.12
CA ALA A 318 -18.70 10.40 -0.70
C ALA A 318 -18.24 9.07 -0.06
N ALA A 319 -18.82 7.94 -0.49
CA ALA A 319 -18.37 6.62 -0.07
C ALA A 319 -16.94 6.32 -0.52
N VAL A 320 -16.59 6.61 -1.78
CA VAL A 320 -15.23 6.47 -2.32
C VAL A 320 -14.24 7.35 -1.54
N TYR A 321 -14.59 8.61 -1.24
CA TYR A 321 -13.71 9.55 -0.54
C TYR A 321 -13.44 9.18 0.93
N SER A 322 -14.40 8.59 1.64
CA SER A 322 -14.21 8.28 3.06
C SER A 322 -15.00 7.08 3.57
N GLY A 323 -16.26 6.92 3.17
CA GLY A 323 -17.12 5.90 3.76
C GLY A 323 -16.57 4.48 3.62
N ASN A 324 -16.03 4.15 2.46
CA ASN A 324 -15.40 2.85 2.22
C ASN A 324 -14.10 2.69 3.03
N ALA A 325 -13.29 3.75 3.14
CA ALA A 325 -12.09 3.72 3.95
C ALA A 325 -12.41 3.44 5.42
N LEU A 326 -13.41 4.08 5.98
CA LEU A 326 -13.84 3.85 7.37
C LEU A 326 -14.32 2.42 7.61
N ARG A 327 -14.92 1.78 6.61
CA ARG A 327 -15.34 0.37 6.67
C ARG A 327 -14.17 -0.60 6.51
N VAL A 328 -13.22 -0.29 5.62
CA VAL A 328 -12.07 -1.15 5.32
C VAL A 328 -11.00 -1.08 6.39
N TYR A 329 -10.83 0.08 7.04
CA TYR A 329 -9.84 0.34 8.08
C TYR A 329 -10.52 0.65 9.44
N PRO A 330 -11.09 -0.34 10.14
CA PRO A 330 -11.88 -0.10 11.36
C PRO A 330 -11.05 0.52 12.49
N ARG A 331 -9.73 0.26 12.54
CA ARG A 331 -8.84 0.92 13.51
C ARG A 331 -8.69 2.42 13.22
N LEU A 332 -8.69 2.83 11.95
CA LEU A 332 -8.76 4.24 11.57
C LEU A 332 -10.10 4.86 11.98
N ALA A 333 -11.20 4.18 11.69
CA ALA A 333 -12.54 4.62 12.06
C ALA A 333 -12.66 4.83 13.58
N ALA A 334 -12.18 3.88 14.38
CA ALA A 334 -12.16 3.98 15.84
C ALA A 334 -11.30 5.16 16.33
N ARG A 335 -10.12 5.38 15.74
CA ARG A 335 -9.23 6.51 16.06
C ARG A 335 -9.90 7.86 15.76
N LEU A 336 -10.54 7.99 14.59
CA LEU A 336 -11.24 9.23 14.20
C LEU A 336 -12.44 9.49 15.10
N ALA A 337 -13.24 8.47 15.39
CA ALA A 337 -14.37 8.59 16.33
C ALA A 337 -13.92 9.02 17.73
N ALA A 338 -12.80 8.48 18.24
CA ALA A 338 -12.22 8.89 19.53
C ALA A 338 -11.75 10.36 19.53
N ALA A 339 -11.36 10.89 18.35
CA ALA A 339 -10.99 12.29 18.14
C ALA A 339 -12.19 13.21 17.81
N GLY A 340 -13.43 12.69 17.79
CA GLY A 340 -14.64 13.44 17.47
C GLY A 340 -14.78 13.82 15.99
N ARG A 341 -14.22 13.02 15.10
CA ARG A 341 -14.18 13.27 13.65
C ARG A 341 -14.98 12.21 12.87
#